data_5aedaaf55d44752b4cac09fde2747fb7
#
_entry.id   5aedaaf55d44752b4cac09fde2747fb7
#
_cell.length_a   1.000
_cell.length_b   1.000
_cell.length_c   1.000
_cell.angle_alpha   90.00
_cell.angle_beta   90.00
_cell.angle_gamma   90.00
#
_symmetry.space_group_name_H-M   'P 1'
#
loop_
_entity.id
_entity.type
_entity.pdbx_description
1 polymer ?
#
loop_
_entity_poly.entity_id
_entity_poly.type
_entity_poly.pdbx_seq_one_letter_code
_entity_poly.pdbx_strand_id
1 'polypeptide(L)'
;GTFENIDVPPTLVSFAVSTAQANKVVSTEFKKAGNDVIMLVPEYDRNGLPVFASLKKVFDKVENLISSGRANAVWTIGYGGVAEGIAKMCFGNRLGFEFSARLTPAELYKSRYGAFIVEVLGKAESDEFVIGRTISDYKIYTKNYSVSLDSLQRAWESKLEPVFPCRIRTTDATPQTYSYESYSRKSASVKVAEPKVLIPVFPGTNCEYDTARAFEKAGAKAEIVVIKNLSPADLEDSINYFEKSVRDSQIIMIPGGFSGGDEPEGSGKFITAFFRNPKIKNAVHELLKHRDGLMLGICNGFQALIKLGLVPFGEITDMTDDSPTLTFNTIARHQSMMVNTRIASNKSPWLYGCEIGDIHTVPISHGEGRFVAPPALIQRLANEGQIATQYVDTEGNPTMDIRYNPNTSVDAIEGITSPDGRVFGKMGHSERKGSYICKNVDGNKDQKIFENGVKYFK
;
A
#
# COMPACT_ATOMS: atom_id res chain seq x y z
N GLY A 1 -14.42 16.15 18.34
CA GLY A 1 -15.47 16.37 17.34
C GLY A 1 -16.45 15.23 17.28
N THR A 2 -17.55 15.42 16.58
CA THR A 2 -18.58 14.41 16.36
C THR A 2 -18.75 14.20 14.87
N PHE A 3 -18.79 12.95 14.42
CA PHE A 3 -19.10 12.58 13.05
C PHE A 3 -20.32 11.64 13.08
N GLU A 4 -21.46 12.10 12.56
CA GLU A 4 -22.75 11.43 12.69
C GLU A 4 -23.05 11.06 14.16
N ASN A 5 -23.09 9.76 14.48
CA ASN A 5 -23.35 9.24 15.82
C ASN A 5 -22.06 8.85 16.58
N ILE A 6 -20.88 9.19 16.05
CA ILE A 6 -19.59 8.85 16.63
C ILE A 6 -18.93 10.08 17.23
N ASP A 7 -18.71 10.07 18.53
CA ASP A 7 -17.92 11.08 19.20
C ASP A 7 -16.43 10.74 19.10
N VAL A 8 -15.65 11.62 18.47
CA VAL A 8 -14.20 11.49 18.37
C VAL A 8 -13.58 12.12 19.62
N PRO A 9 -12.89 11.35 20.47
CA PRO A 9 -12.25 11.88 21.66
C PRO A 9 -11.15 12.89 21.29
N PRO A 10 -10.84 13.87 22.15
CA PRO A 10 -9.70 14.73 21.96
C PRO A 10 -8.43 13.88 21.79
N THR A 11 -7.76 14.03 20.65
CA THR A 11 -6.59 13.21 20.31
C THR A 11 -5.43 14.12 19.97
N LEU A 12 -4.32 13.99 20.72
CA LEU A 12 -3.05 14.62 20.38
C LEU A 12 -2.18 13.61 19.64
N VAL A 13 -1.75 13.96 18.44
CA VAL A 13 -0.83 13.16 17.61
C VAL A 13 0.49 13.91 17.52
N SER A 14 1.58 13.25 17.93
CA SER A 14 2.94 13.77 17.84
C SER A 14 3.74 12.97 16.81
N PHE A 15 4.40 13.67 15.91
CA PHE A 15 5.26 13.08 14.88
C PHE A 15 6.70 13.47 15.14
N ALA A 16 7.61 12.48 15.09
CA ALA A 16 9.04 12.70 15.12
C ALA A 16 9.68 12.00 13.91
N VAL A 17 10.55 12.70 13.21
CA VAL A 17 11.24 12.19 12.02
C VAL A 17 12.74 12.29 12.23
N SER A 18 13.44 11.18 11.98
CA SER A 18 14.90 11.10 12.00
C SER A 18 15.39 10.24 10.86
N THR A 19 16.66 10.35 10.52
CA THR A 19 17.32 9.52 9.51
C THR A 19 18.11 8.40 10.17
N ALA A 20 18.14 7.21 9.55
CA ALA A 20 18.96 6.08 9.97
C ALA A 20 19.57 5.38 8.76
N GLN A 21 20.65 4.62 8.99
CA GLN A 21 21.22 3.74 7.96
C GLN A 21 20.35 2.48 7.85
N ALA A 22 19.81 2.21 6.67
CA ALA A 22 18.85 1.11 6.46
C ALA A 22 19.40 -0.27 6.85
N ASN A 23 20.69 -0.50 6.66
CA ASN A 23 21.36 -1.76 7.03
C ASN A 23 21.61 -1.92 8.55
N LYS A 24 21.31 -0.90 9.34
CA LYS A 24 21.41 -0.93 10.81
C LYS A 24 20.04 -0.94 11.50
N VAL A 25 18.96 -0.98 10.73
CA VAL A 25 17.61 -1.08 11.30
C VAL A 25 17.35 -2.52 11.74
N VAL A 26 16.92 -2.70 12.98
CA VAL A 26 16.47 -3.99 13.52
C VAL A 26 14.96 -3.93 13.77
N SER A 27 14.28 -5.04 13.51
CA SER A 27 12.85 -5.17 13.83
C SER A 27 12.63 -5.75 15.23
N THR A 28 11.38 -5.77 15.67
CA THR A 28 11.04 -6.04 17.07
C THR A 28 10.91 -7.52 17.42
N GLU A 29 10.63 -8.41 16.45
CA GLU A 29 10.42 -9.83 16.71
C GLU A 29 11.72 -10.58 16.99
N PHE A 30 11.71 -11.56 17.88
CA PHE A 30 12.84 -12.44 18.13
C PHE A 30 13.30 -13.18 16.87
N LYS A 31 14.63 -13.30 16.68
CA LYS A 31 15.24 -13.83 15.45
C LYS A 31 15.68 -15.27 15.54
N LYS A 32 16.18 -15.70 16.69
CA LYS A 32 16.77 -17.03 16.83
C LYS A 32 16.61 -17.56 18.25
N ALA A 33 16.33 -18.86 18.36
CA ALA A 33 16.33 -19.55 19.66
C ALA A 33 17.76 -19.66 20.24
N GLY A 34 17.87 -19.57 21.57
CA GLY A 34 19.12 -19.70 22.31
C GLY A 34 19.84 -18.38 22.63
N ASN A 35 19.32 -17.24 22.16
CA ASN A 35 19.85 -15.93 22.47
C ASN A 35 19.40 -15.42 23.82
N ASP A 36 20.31 -14.76 24.55
CA ASP A 36 19.94 -14.07 25.79
C ASP A 36 19.14 -12.80 25.45
N VAL A 37 18.24 -12.46 26.36
CA VAL A 37 17.42 -11.25 26.28
C VAL A 37 17.67 -10.39 27.51
N ILE A 38 18.07 -9.15 27.26
CA ILE A 38 18.39 -8.18 28.31
C ILE A 38 17.32 -7.11 28.42
N MET A 39 17.26 -6.47 29.58
CA MET A 39 16.41 -5.31 29.80
C MET A 39 17.26 -4.11 30.20
N LEU A 40 17.08 -3.00 29.50
CA LEU A 40 17.72 -1.71 29.77
C LEU A 40 16.67 -0.75 30.33
N VAL A 41 16.89 -0.24 31.52
CA VAL A 41 15.89 0.58 32.24
C VAL A 41 16.53 1.88 32.73
N PRO A 42 15.98 3.05 32.39
CA PRO A 42 16.43 4.31 32.96
C PRO A 42 15.98 4.44 34.45
N GLU A 43 16.62 5.34 35.17
CA GLU A 43 16.11 5.79 36.45
C GLU A 43 14.84 6.61 36.28
N TYR A 44 13.93 6.53 37.23
CA TYR A 44 12.70 7.30 37.28
C TYR A 44 12.65 8.22 38.49
N ASP A 45 12.10 9.40 38.28
CA ASP A 45 11.83 10.33 39.37
C ASP A 45 10.59 9.90 40.20
N ARG A 46 10.28 10.66 41.26
CA ARG A 46 9.12 10.41 42.10
C ARG A 46 7.76 10.48 41.43
N ASN A 47 7.69 11.08 40.24
CA ASN A 47 6.49 11.18 39.41
C ASN A 47 6.42 10.06 38.35
N GLY A 48 7.42 9.16 38.31
CA GLY A 48 7.51 8.08 37.33
C GLY A 48 8.01 8.51 35.97
N LEU A 49 8.56 9.72 35.83
CA LEU A 49 9.16 10.20 34.59
C LEU A 49 10.65 9.76 34.53
N PRO A 50 11.15 9.37 33.35
CA PRO A 50 12.56 9.01 33.18
C PRO A 50 13.48 10.20 33.51
N VAL A 51 14.52 9.95 34.31
CA VAL A 51 15.58 10.93 34.55
C VAL A 51 16.39 11.09 33.26
N PHE A 52 16.45 12.29 32.71
CA PHE A 52 17.00 12.57 31.40
C PHE A 52 18.43 12.05 31.19
N ALA A 53 19.32 12.26 32.17
CA ALA A 53 20.70 11.78 32.09
C ALA A 53 20.81 10.25 32.03
N SER A 54 19.94 9.53 32.77
CA SER A 54 19.87 8.08 32.73
C SER A 54 19.22 7.59 31.46
N LEU A 55 18.15 8.26 30.97
CA LEU A 55 17.48 7.95 29.71
C LEU A 55 18.46 8.04 28.53
N LYS A 56 19.28 9.09 28.49
CA LYS A 56 20.30 9.24 27.46
C LYS A 56 21.31 8.08 27.45
N LYS A 57 21.77 7.63 28.63
CA LYS A 57 22.66 6.47 28.74
C LYS A 57 22.03 5.18 28.19
N VAL A 58 20.73 4.98 28.45
CA VAL A 58 20.00 3.83 27.90
C VAL A 58 19.92 3.91 26.39
N PHE A 59 19.60 5.05 25.82
CA PHE A 59 19.56 5.25 24.38
C PHE A 59 20.92 5.04 23.73
N ASP A 60 21.99 5.61 24.31
CA ASP A 60 23.35 5.42 23.81
C ASP A 60 23.76 3.92 23.86
N LYS A 61 23.36 3.15 24.91
CA LYS A 61 23.63 1.69 24.97
C LYS A 61 22.85 0.93 23.91
N VAL A 62 21.57 1.24 23.66
CA VAL A 62 20.76 0.61 22.61
C VAL A 62 21.35 0.89 21.23
N GLU A 63 21.71 2.16 20.95
CA GLU A 63 22.33 2.55 19.68
C GLU A 63 23.68 1.80 19.47
N ASN A 64 24.49 1.67 20.50
CA ASN A 64 25.74 0.92 20.44
C ASN A 64 25.49 -0.58 20.17
N LEU A 65 24.48 -1.20 20.79
CA LEU A 65 24.13 -2.60 20.54
C LEU A 65 23.67 -2.82 19.09
N ILE A 66 22.87 -1.90 18.55
CA ILE A 66 22.42 -1.96 17.16
C ILE A 66 23.57 -1.71 16.19
N SER A 67 24.36 -0.65 16.41
CA SER A 67 25.43 -0.25 15.50
C SER A 67 26.59 -1.25 15.45
N SER A 68 26.86 -1.95 16.54
CA SER A 68 27.85 -3.04 16.63
C SER A 68 27.35 -4.38 16.10
N GLY A 69 26.05 -4.50 15.74
CA GLY A 69 25.45 -5.76 15.30
C GLY A 69 25.18 -6.76 16.43
N ARG A 70 25.29 -6.34 17.71
CA ARG A 70 24.97 -7.19 18.87
C ARG A 70 23.48 -7.31 19.14
N ALA A 71 22.67 -6.31 18.79
CA ALA A 71 21.20 -6.38 18.92
C ALA A 71 20.59 -7.06 17.70
N ASN A 72 19.88 -8.17 17.91
CA ASN A 72 19.08 -8.84 16.88
C ASN A 72 17.67 -8.26 16.78
N ALA A 73 17.06 -7.93 17.92
CA ALA A 73 15.72 -7.34 18.03
C ALA A 73 15.65 -6.39 19.21
N VAL A 74 14.86 -5.33 19.08
CA VAL A 74 14.66 -4.31 20.11
C VAL A 74 13.19 -3.96 20.24
N TRP A 75 12.68 -3.94 21.48
CA TRP A 75 11.33 -3.52 21.81
C TRP A 75 11.33 -2.42 22.87
N THR A 76 10.53 -1.39 22.69
CA THR A 76 10.30 -0.35 23.70
C THR A 76 9.21 -0.78 24.68
N ILE A 77 9.49 -0.74 25.99
CA ILE A 77 8.51 -1.12 27.01
C ILE A 77 7.48 0.00 27.16
N GLY A 78 6.22 -0.33 26.86
CA GLY A 78 5.08 0.57 26.97
C GLY A 78 4.14 0.21 28.11
N TYR A 79 2.85 0.44 27.89
CA TYR A 79 1.79 0.29 28.88
C TYR A 79 1.65 -1.14 29.42
N GLY A 80 1.78 -2.15 28.58
CA GLY A 80 1.66 -3.57 28.98
C GLY A 80 2.93 -4.18 29.61
N GLY A 81 3.97 -3.37 29.80
CA GLY A 81 5.19 -3.79 30.49
C GLY A 81 6.03 -4.82 29.71
N VAL A 82 6.85 -5.55 30.45
CA VAL A 82 7.70 -6.63 29.94
C VAL A 82 6.86 -7.78 29.39
N ALA A 83 5.72 -8.08 30.00
CA ALA A 83 4.84 -9.17 29.58
C ALA A 83 4.31 -8.96 28.16
N GLU A 84 3.86 -7.75 27.84
CA GLU A 84 3.43 -7.40 26.48
C GLU A 84 4.60 -7.50 25.49
N GLY A 85 5.75 -6.91 25.83
CA GLY A 85 6.92 -6.90 24.98
C GLY A 85 7.37 -8.31 24.62
N ILE A 86 7.59 -9.17 25.59
CA ILE A 86 8.00 -10.55 25.38
C ILE A 86 6.99 -11.32 24.54
N ALA A 87 5.68 -11.22 24.85
CA ALA A 87 4.65 -11.92 24.08
C ALA A 87 4.66 -11.50 22.59
N LYS A 88 4.69 -10.21 22.33
CA LYS A 88 4.68 -9.69 20.95
C LYS A 88 5.98 -9.95 20.19
N MET A 89 7.12 -9.90 20.85
CA MET A 89 8.40 -10.28 20.25
C MET A 89 8.45 -11.76 19.85
N CYS A 90 7.71 -12.64 20.56
CA CYS A 90 7.58 -14.05 20.21
C CYS A 90 6.72 -14.31 18.97
N PHE A 91 5.71 -13.47 18.67
CA PHE A 91 4.70 -13.77 17.66
C PHE A 91 5.27 -13.84 16.22
N GLY A 92 6.15 -12.92 15.87
CA GLY A 92 6.61 -12.76 14.48
C GLY A 92 7.24 -14.01 13.88
N ASN A 93 8.27 -14.54 14.51
CA ASN A 93 8.98 -15.74 14.04
C ASN A 93 8.57 -17.03 14.80
N ARG A 94 7.48 -16.98 15.58
CA ARG A 94 6.98 -18.10 16.37
C ARG A 94 8.03 -18.72 17.30
N LEU A 95 8.83 -17.87 17.94
CA LEU A 95 9.79 -18.28 18.96
C LEU A 95 9.18 -18.15 20.35
N GLY A 96 9.57 -19.01 21.27
CA GLY A 96 9.18 -18.91 22.66
C GLY A 96 10.21 -18.17 23.50
N PHE A 97 9.91 -18.09 24.80
CA PHE A 97 10.75 -17.40 25.77
C PHE A 97 10.78 -18.09 27.13
N GLU A 98 11.94 -18.19 27.74
CA GLU A 98 12.11 -18.71 29.07
C GLU A 98 12.67 -17.63 29.98
N PHE A 99 11.90 -17.22 31.01
CA PHE A 99 12.37 -16.27 32.01
C PHE A 99 13.40 -16.91 32.95
N SER A 100 14.56 -16.26 33.09
CA SER A 100 15.57 -16.60 34.12
C SER A 100 15.47 -15.71 35.31
N ALA A 101 15.09 -14.43 35.14
CA ALA A 101 14.88 -13.49 36.23
C ALA A 101 13.54 -13.76 36.94
N ARG A 102 13.55 -13.61 38.27
CA ARG A 102 12.32 -13.63 39.06
C ARG A 102 11.68 -12.24 39.02
N LEU A 103 10.74 -12.07 38.11
CA LEU A 103 9.92 -10.87 38.05
C LEU A 103 8.55 -11.16 38.68
N THR A 104 8.15 -10.31 39.59
CA THR A 104 6.80 -10.34 40.17
C THR A 104 5.77 -9.94 39.12
N PRO A 105 4.48 -10.30 39.26
CA PRO A 105 3.44 -9.83 38.38
C PRO A 105 3.41 -8.29 38.24
N ALA A 106 3.64 -7.57 39.35
CA ALA A 106 3.70 -6.11 39.30
C ALA A 106 4.87 -5.60 38.45
N GLU A 107 6.00 -6.27 38.44
CA GLU A 107 7.15 -5.91 37.62
C GLU A 107 6.97 -6.30 36.17
N LEU A 108 6.30 -7.41 35.88
CA LEU A 108 5.99 -7.85 34.50
C LEU A 108 5.06 -6.89 33.76
N TYR A 109 4.07 -6.34 34.48
CA TYR A 109 3.06 -5.45 33.86
C TYR A 109 3.32 -3.96 34.13
N LYS A 110 4.43 -3.62 34.80
CA LYS A 110 4.78 -2.21 35.05
C LYS A 110 5.15 -1.50 33.75
N SER A 111 4.49 -0.38 33.48
CA SER A 111 4.90 0.56 32.40
C SER A 111 6.30 1.12 32.73
N ARG A 112 7.19 1.09 31.73
CA ARG A 112 8.56 1.61 31.84
C ARG A 112 8.95 2.39 30.60
N TYR A 113 8.34 3.55 30.42
CA TYR A 113 8.63 4.39 29.25
C TYR A 113 10.12 4.78 29.21
N GLY A 114 10.76 4.62 28.02
CA GLY A 114 12.19 4.82 27.85
C GLY A 114 13.06 3.60 28.21
N ALA A 115 12.45 2.48 28.63
CA ALA A 115 13.13 1.20 28.80
C ALA A 115 12.99 0.31 27.55
N PHE A 116 13.94 -0.61 27.37
CA PHE A 116 14.00 -1.50 26.21
C PHE A 116 14.21 -2.96 26.63
N ILE A 117 13.63 -3.86 25.82
CA ILE A 117 13.97 -5.28 25.78
C ILE A 117 14.81 -5.49 24.52
N VAL A 118 15.96 -6.15 24.67
CA VAL A 118 16.90 -6.39 23.56
C VAL A 118 17.24 -7.87 23.50
N GLU A 119 17.02 -8.49 22.35
CA GLU A 119 17.61 -9.80 22.04
C GLU A 119 19.06 -9.57 21.61
N VAL A 120 20.01 -10.07 22.36
CA VAL A 120 21.42 -9.96 22.02
C VAL A 120 21.92 -11.20 21.26
N LEU A 121 22.84 -11.01 20.35
CA LEU A 121 23.44 -12.12 19.59
C LEU A 121 24.27 -13.01 20.51
N GLY A 122 23.77 -14.22 20.78
CA GLY A 122 24.43 -15.18 21.67
C GLY A 122 24.23 -14.87 23.14
N LYS A 123 25.31 -14.61 23.89
CA LYS A 123 25.31 -14.36 25.32
C LYS A 123 25.44 -12.90 25.67
N ALA A 124 24.76 -12.50 26.73
CA ALA A 124 24.88 -11.17 27.31
C ALA A 124 26.25 -10.97 28.00
N GLU A 125 26.67 -9.71 28.11
CA GLU A 125 27.86 -9.32 28.89
C GLU A 125 27.54 -9.36 30.41
N SER A 126 28.59 -9.43 31.26
CA SER A 126 28.44 -9.63 32.69
C SER A 126 27.77 -8.47 33.43
N ASP A 127 27.74 -7.28 32.83
CA ASP A 127 27.10 -6.08 33.39
C ASP A 127 25.65 -5.88 32.85
N GLU A 128 25.18 -6.75 31.92
CA GLU A 128 23.86 -6.66 31.33
C GLU A 128 22.81 -7.44 32.11
N PHE A 129 21.67 -6.83 32.39
CA PHE A 129 20.59 -7.48 33.15
C PHE A 129 19.78 -8.43 32.25
N VAL A 130 20.11 -9.72 32.33
CA VAL A 130 19.41 -10.78 31.57
C VAL A 130 18.08 -11.10 32.23
N ILE A 131 16.99 -11.00 31.45
CA ILE A 131 15.64 -11.37 31.92
C ILE A 131 15.24 -12.80 31.51
N GLY A 132 15.92 -13.37 30.52
CA GLY A 132 15.66 -14.72 30.04
C GLY A 132 16.35 -14.97 28.71
N ARG A 133 15.87 -16.00 28.01
CA ARG A 133 16.39 -16.38 26.69
C ARG A 133 15.26 -16.82 25.75
N THR A 134 15.51 -16.68 24.46
CA THR A 134 14.66 -17.20 23.41
C THR A 134 14.78 -18.74 23.30
N ILE A 135 13.67 -19.40 23.00
CA ILE A 135 13.60 -20.85 22.82
C ILE A 135 12.80 -21.21 21.57
N SER A 136 12.94 -22.44 21.08
CA SER A 136 12.20 -22.95 19.90
C SER A 136 10.77 -23.37 20.23
N ASP A 137 10.46 -23.77 21.47
CA ASP A 137 9.09 -24.11 21.88
C ASP A 137 8.22 -22.86 21.96
N TYR A 138 7.11 -22.83 21.23
CA TYR A 138 6.22 -21.66 21.12
C TYR A 138 5.37 -21.43 22.37
N LYS A 139 6.07 -21.25 23.49
CA LYS A 139 5.51 -20.96 24.83
C LYS A 139 6.37 -19.95 25.56
N ILE A 140 5.78 -19.32 26.57
CA ILE A 140 6.52 -18.55 27.58
C ILE A 140 6.61 -19.38 28.84
N TYR A 141 7.82 -19.63 29.30
CA TYR A 141 8.11 -20.35 30.55
C TYR A 141 8.53 -19.39 31.63
N THR A 142 8.00 -19.63 32.81
CA THR A 142 8.48 -19.11 34.07
C THR A 142 8.89 -20.29 34.97
N LYS A 143 9.47 -20.02 36.11
CA LYS A 143 9.83 -21.10 37.05
C LYS A 143 8.66 -22.02 37.43
N ASN A 144 7.42 -21.47 37.46
CA ASN A 144 6.28 -22.16 38.07
C ASN A 144 5.18 -22.54 37.05
N TYR A 145 5.15 -21.96 35.85
CA TYR A 145 4.10 -22.18 34.87
C TYR A 145 4.59 -21.89 33.47
N SER A 146 3.83 -22.38 32.49
CA SER A 146 4.02 -22.04 31.11
C SER A 146 2.71 -21.50 30.48
N VAL A 147 2.84 -20.64 29.50
CA VAL A 147 1.72 -20.06 28.77
C VAL A 147 1.89 -20.33 27.28
N SER A 148 0.83 -20.84 26.65
CA SER A 148 0.79 -21.03 25.19
C SER A 148 0.74 -19.71 24.48
N LEU A 149 1.68 -19.47 23.55
CA LEU A 149 1.70 -18.27 22.71
C LEU A 149 0.58 -18.28 21.67
N ASP A 150 0.13 -19.46 21.19
CA ASP A 150 -1.05 -19.54 20.34
C ASP A 150 -2.31 -19.00 21.04
N SER A 151 -2.44 -19.26 22.34
CA SER A 151 -3.56 -18.76 23.14
C SER A 151 -3.46 -17.25 23.40
N LEU A 152 -2.26 -16.75 23.70
CA LEU A 152 -2.02 -15.32 23.89
C LEU A 152 -2.24 -14.53 22.60
N GLN A 153 -1.74 -15.03 21.46
CA GLN A 153 -1.89 -14.39 20.16
C GLN A 153 -3.37 -14.33 19.77
N ARG A 154 -4.12 -15.44 19.91
CA ARG A 154 -5.56 -15.43 19.66
C ARG A 154 -6.32 -14.45 20.55
N ALA A 155 -5.98 -14.39 21.85
CA ALA A 155 -6.60 -13.44 22.77
C ALA A 155 -6.33 -11.98 22.39
N TRP A 156 -5.12 -11.68 21.92
CA TRP A 156 -4.73 -10.35 21.46
C TRP A 156 -5.43 -9.97 20.13
N GLU A 157 -5.41 -10.85 19.11
CA GLU A 157 -6.02 -10.61 17.80
C GLU A 157 -7.54 -10.49 17.90
N SER A 158 -8.20 -11.34 18.70
CA SER A 158 -9.66 -11.41 18.77
C SER A 158 -10.30 -10.17 19.41
N LYS A 159 -9.56 -9.40 20.18
CA LYS A 159 -10.13 -8.23 20.90
C LYS A 159 -10.64 -7.16 19.95
N LEU A 160 -9.94 -6.89 18.87
CA LEU A 160 -10.30 -5.88 17.88
C LEU A 160 -10.97 -6.49 16.63
N GLU A 161 -11.02 -7.82 16.51
CA GLU A 161 -11.59 -8.48 15.34
C GLU A 161 -13.02 -8.05 14.99
N PRO A 162 -13.94 -7.77 15.96
CA PRO A 162 -15.27 -7.30 15.64
C PRO A 162 -15.33 -5.92 14.99
N VAL A 163 -14.35 -5.05 15.23
CA VAL A 163 -14.30 -3.66 14.73
C VAL A 163 -13.19 -3.43 13.71
N PHE A 164 -12.18 -4.29 13.71
CA PHE A 164 -11.05 -4.24 12.81
C PHE A 164 -10.66 -5.66 12.37
N PRO A 165 -11.46 -6.31 11.53
CA PRO A 165 -11.26 -7.70 11.15
C PRO A 165 -9.92 -7.90 10.43
N CYS A 166 -9.21 -8.96 10.81
CA CYS A 166 -7.99 -9.42 10.15
C CYS A 166 -8.23 -10.66 9.28
N ARG A 167 -9.40 -11.29 9.42
CA ARG A 167 -9.77 -12.51 8.70
C ARG A 167 -11.12 -12.33 8.01
N ILE A 168 -11.23 -12.89 6.84
CA ILE A 168 -12.49 -13.02 6.10
C ILE A 168 -12.71 -14.49 5.78
N ARG A 169 -13.96 -14.83 5.46
CA ARG A 169 -14.22 -16.13 4.81
C ARG A 169 -13.65 -16.05 3.39
N THR A 170 -12.61 -16.83 3.13
CA THR A 170 -12.11 -17.01 1.77
C THR A 170 -13.08 -17.86 0.98
N THR A 171 -13.26 -17.56 -0.29
CA THR A 171 -13.91 -18.48 -1.23
C THR A 171 -12.87 -19.53 -1.66
N ASP A 172 -13.29 -20.80 -1.75
CA ASP A 172 -12.43 -21.87 -2.30
C ASP A 172 -12.25 -21.76 -3.83
N ALA A 173 -12.68 -20.66 -4.43
CA ALA A 173 -12.55 -20.40 -5.86
C ALA A 173 -11.06 -20.24 -6.23
N THR A 174 -10.60 -21.03 -7.16
CA THR A 174 -9.29 -20.85 -7.77
C THR A 174 -9.43 -19.88 -8.95
N PRO A 175 -8.78 -18.71 -8.91
CA PRO A 175 -8.81 -17.77 -10.02
C PRO A 175 -8.19 -18.37 -11.28
N GLN A 176 -8.73 -17.99 -12.43
CA GLN A 176 -8.14 -18.33 -13.70
C GLN A 176 -6.85 -17.52 -13.92
N THR A 177 -5.79 -18.16 -14.41
CA THR A 177 -4.58 -17.47 -14.86
C THR A 177 -4.77 -16.97 -16.27
N TYR A 178 -4.80 -15.64 -16.45
CA TYR A 178 -4.93 -15.03 -17.78
C TYR A 178 -3.56 -14.78 -18.39
N SER A 179 -3.46 -15.03 -19.71
CA SER A 179 -2.23 -14.80 -20.48
C SER A 179 -2.62 -14.45 -21.91
N TYR A 180 -2.45 -13.19 -22.28
CA TYR A 180 -2.74 -12.69 -23.62
C TYR A 180 -1.51 -12.00 -24.19
N GLU A 181 -0.87 -12.63 -25.15
CA GLU A 181 0.30 -12.08 -25.84
C GLU A 181 -0.11 -11.38 -27.13
N SER A 182 0.26 -10.11 -27.25
CA SER A 182 0.06 -9.31 -28.44
C SER A 182 1.40 -9.04 -29.11
N TYR A 183 1.51 -9.38 -30.37
CA TYR A 183 2.69 -9.07 -31.20
C TYR A 183 2.57 -7.71 -31.90
N SER A 184 1.40 -7.10 -31.89
CA SER A 184 1.18 -5.76 -32.46
C SER A 184 1.71 -4.69 -31.50
N ARG A 185 2.68 -3.92 -31.96
CA ARG A 185 3.27 -2.79 -31.22
C ARG A 185 2.95 -1.50 -31.98
N LYS A 186 1.73 -1.00 -31.81
CA LYS A 186 1.33 0.29 -32.41
C LYS A 186 1.99 1.43 -31.66
N SER A 187 2.37 2.47 -32.36
CA SER A 187 2.83 3.75 -31.80
C SER A 187 1.92 4.87 -32.29
N ALA A 188 1.96 6.03 -31.64
CA ALA A 188 1.19 7.19 -32.06
C ALA A 188 1.55 7.61 -33.50
N SER A 189 0.55 8.03 -34.27
CA SER A 189 0.72 8.52 -35.66
C SER A 189 1.58 9.79 -35.67
N VAL A 190 1.40 10.65 -34.68
CA VAL A 190 2.18 11.88 -34.53
C VAL A 190 3.24 11.66 -33.44
N LYS A 191 4.50 11.82 -33.81
CA LYS A 191 5.63 11.68 -32.92
C LYS A 191 5.92 13.00 -32.21
N VAL A 192 6.25 12.90 -30.91
CA VAL A 192 6.54 14.04 -30.04
C VAL A 192 7.79 13.72 -29.21
N ALA A 193 8.80 14.56 -29.32
CA ALA A 193 10.08 14.35 -28.63
C ALA A 193 9.93 14.37 -27.10
N GLU A 194 9.08 15.25 -26.60
CA GLU A 194 8.76 15.40 -25.18
C GLU A 194 7.24 15.44 -24.99
N PRO A 195 6.58 14.26 -24.85
CA PRO A 195 5.13 14.21 -24.68
C PRO A 195 4.68 14.95 -23.41
N LYS A 196 3.59 15.73 -23.54
CA LYS A 196 2.99 16.45 -22.44
C LYS A 196 1.99 15.55 -21.72
N VAL A 197 2.14 15.46 -20.40
CA VAL A 197 1.27 14.68 -19.49
C VAL A 197 0.48 15.64 -18.62
N LEU A 198 -0.83 15.57 -18.71
CA LEU A 198 -1.75 16.38 -17.91
C LEU A 198 -2.20 15.59 -16.68
N ILE A 199 -1.99 16.15 -15.50
CA ILE A 199 -2.28 15.52 -14.20
C ILE A 199 -3.31 16.39 -13.45
N PRO A 200 -4.62 16.08 -13.52
CA PRO A 200 -5.63 16.80 -12.75
C PRO A 200 -5.53 16.49 -11.25
N VAL A 201 -5.60 17.51 -10.43
CA VAL A 201 -5.57 17.42 -8.97
C VAL A 201 -6.88 17.94 -8.42
N PHE A 202 -7.60 17.07 -7.75
CA PHE A 202 -8.86 17.35 -7.08
C PHE A 202 -8.64 17.47 -5.56
N PRO A 203 -9.55 18.11 -4.80
CA PRO A 203 -9.48 18.06 -3.35
C PRO A 203 -9.39 16.62 -2.84
N GLY A 204 -8.32 16.28 -2.10
CA GLY A 204 -8.04 14.93 -1.63
C GLY A 204 -7.11 14.09 -2.50
N THR A 205 -6.71 14.54 -3.69
CA THR A 205 -5.62 13.93 -4.46
C THR A 205 -4.29 14.07 -3.69
N ASN A 206 -3.44 13.05 -3.71
CA ASN A 206 -2.18 13.06 -2.97
C ASN A 206 -0.99 12.37 -3.66
N CYS A 207 -1.16 11.84 -4.88
CA CYS A 207 -0.12 11.13 -5.62
C CYS A 207 0.40 11.91 -6.84
N GLU A 208 0.03 13.17 -7.00
CA GLU A 208 0.37 13.99 -8.17
C GLU A 208 1.86 14.23 -8.34
N TYR A 209 2.58 14.46 -7.24
CA TYR A 209 4.02 14.73 -7.30
C TYR A 209 4.85 13.49 -7.64
N ASP A 210 4.49 12.31 -7.08
CA ASP A 210 5.15 11.05 -7.43
C ASP A 210 4.87 10.69 -8.88
N THR A 211 3.64 10.92 -9.34
CA THR A 211 3.20 10.73 -10.73
C THR A 211 3.98 11.65 -11.68
N ALA A 212 4.03 12.95 -11.41
CA ALA A 212 4.77 13.90 -12.23
C ALA A 212 6.25 13.51 -12.34
N ARG A 213 6.89 13.20 -11.21
CA ARG A 213 8.28 12.75 -11.15
C ARG A 213 8.53 11.47 -11.96
N ALA A 214 7.58 10.53 -11.95
CA ALA A 214 7.72 9.29 -12.71
C ALA A 214 7.70 9.55 -14.22
N PHE A 215 6.80 10.42 -14.70
CA PHE A 215 6.74 10.82 -16.11
C PHE A 215 7.93 11.68 -16.54
N GLU A 216 8.38 12.61 -15.71
CA GLU A 216 9.57 13.43 -16.00
C GLU A 216 10.83 12.57 -16.13
N LYS A 217 11.02 11.58 -15.25
CA LYS A 217 12.10 10.59 -15.35
C LYS A 217 12.01 9.76 -16.64
N ALA A 218 10.81 9.52 -17.16
CA ALA A 218 10.59 8.84 -18.42
C ALA A 218 10.83 9.75 -19.63
N GLY A 219 11.06 11.05 -19.44
CA GLY A 219 11.34 12.05 -20.47
C GLY A 219 10.08 12.65 -21.09
N ALA A 220 9.06 12.86 -20.31
CA ALA A 220 7.86 13.63 -20.62
C ALA A 220 7.88 14.97 -19.88
N LYS A 221 7.01 15.89 -20.27
CA LYS A 221 6.73 17.13 -19.57
C LYS A 221 5.43 16.98 -18.79
N ALA A 222 5.50 16.90 -17.44
CA ALA A 222 4.34 16.82 -16.58
C ALA A 222 3.77 18.22 -16.29
N GLU A 223 2.45 18.34 -16.36
CA GLU A 223 1.69 19.51 -15.96
C GLU A 223 0.65 19.14 -14.92
N ILE A 224 0.83 19.61 -13.69
CA ILE A 224 -0.13 19.46 -12.60
C ILE A 224 -1.16 20.59 -12.67
N VAL A 225 -2.45 20.23 -12.78
CA VAL A 225 -3.56 21.19 -12.88
C VAL A 225 -4.50 21.02 -11.71
N VAL A 226 -4.51 22.00 -10.81
CA VAL A 226 -5.41 22.02 -9.65
C VAL A 226 -6.82 22.43 -10.09
N ILE A 227 -7.78 21.56 -9.83
CA ILE A 227 -9.20 21.83 -10.08
C ILE A 227 -9.78 22.59 -8.89
N LYS A 228 -10.00 23.88 -9.09
CA LYS A 228 -10.56 24.77 -8.08
C LYS A 228 -12.07 24.56 -7.99
N ASN A 229 -12.61 24.51 -6.78
CA ASN A 229 -14.04 24.23 -6.52
C ASN A 229 -14.64 25.12 -5.40
N LEU A 230 -13.99 26.22 -5.03
CA LEU A 230 -14.48 27.09 -3.96
C LEU A 230 -15.69 27.94 -4.39
N SER A 231 -15.81 28.21 -5.68
CA SER A 231 -16.95 28.90 -6.26
C SER A 231 -17.33 28.33 -7.64
N PRO A 232 -18.56 28.56 -8.13
CA PRO A 232 -18.94 28.20 -9.50
C PRO A 232 -18.00 28.78 -10.57
N ALA A 233 -17.53 30.00 -10.39
CA ALA A 233 -16.59 30.66 -11.31
C ALA A 233 -15.23 29.94 -11.33
N ASP A 234 -14.70 29.56 -10.17
CA ASP A 234 -13.44 28.79 -10.10
C ASP A 234 -13.55 27.47 -10.82
N LEU A 235 -14.71 26.80 -10.70
CA LEU A 235 -14.95 25.52 -11.39
C LEU A 235 -15.03 25.73 -12.90
N GLU A 236 -15.71 26.78 -13.37
CA GLU A 236 -15.80 27.10 -14.81
C GLU A 236 -14.43 27.45 -15.40
N ASP A 237 -13.64 28.24 -14.68
CA ASP A 237 -12.25 28.56 -15.08
C ASP A 237 -11.40 27.29 -15.15
N SER A 238 -11.54 26.39 -14.16
CA SER A 238 -10.84 25.10 -14.17
C SER A 238 -11.24 24.23 -15.35
N ILE A 239 -12.53 24.16 -15.68
CA ILE A 239 -13.04 23.42 -16.84
C ILE A 239 -12.45 23.97 -18.14
N ASN A 240 -12.49 25.30 -18.34
CA ASN A 240 -11.98 25.94 -19.55
C ASN A 240 -10.46 25.77 -19.69
N TYR A 241 -9.72 25.90 -18.59
CA TYR A 241 -8.28 25.69 -18.57
C TYR A 241 -7.92 24.22 -18.87
N PHE A 242 -8.59 23.29 -18.22
CA PHE A 242 -8.34 21.85 -18.39
C PHE A 242 -8.67 21.39 -19.81
N GLU A 243 -9.80 21.81 -20.37
CA GLU A 243 -10.18 21.50 -21.76
C GLU A 243 -9.09 21.95 -22.74
N LYS A 244 -8.59 23.18 -22.60
CA LYS A 244 -7.48 23.70 -23.42
C LYS A 244 -6.21 22.87 -23.23
N SER A 245 -5.86 22.53 -21.99
CA SER A 245 -4.66 21.73 -21.68
C SER A 245 -4.75 20.31 -22.25
N VAL A 246 -5.94 19.68 -22.26
CA VAL A 246 -6.15 18.37 -22.91
C VAL A 246 -5.85 18.44 -24.40
N ARG A 247 -6.26 19.53 -25.10
CA ARG A 247 -5.99 19.71 -26.54
C ARG A 247 -4.50 19.78 -26.86
N ASP A 248 -3.69 20.28 -25.93
CA ASP A 248 -2.24 20.41 -26.09
C ASP A 248 -1.44 19.20 -25.54
N SER A 249 -2.11 18.23 -24.89
CA SER A 249 -1.46 17.11 -24.23
C SER A 249 -1.56 15.82 -25.05
N GLN A 250 -0.68 14.87 -24.81
CA GLN A 250 -0.66 13.53 -25.39
C GLN A 250 -1.18 12.48 -24.40
N ILE A 251 -1.02 12.75 -23.11
CA ILE A 251 -1.35 11.83 -22.03
C ILE A 251 -2.19 12.55 -20.99
N ILE A 252 -3.25 11.89 -20.50
CA ILE A 252 -3.93 12.26 -19.25
C ILE A 252 -3.62 11.19 -18.22
N MET A 253 -3.14 11.61 -17.05
CA MET A 253 -2.91 10.72 -15.92
C MET A 253 -3.75 11.15 -14.72
N ILE A 254 -4.68 10.32 -14.31
CA ILE A 254 -5.50 10.54 -13.10
C ILE A 254 -4.82 9.84 -11.92
N PRO A 255 -4.24 10.60 -10.98
CA PRO A 255 -3.47 10.04 -9.87
C PRO A 255 -4.35 9.41 -8.79
N GLY A 256 -3.70 8.72 -7.85
CA GLY A 256 -4.33 8.23 -6.65
C GLY A 256 -4.61 9.32 -5.62
N GLY A 257 -5.38 8.99 -4.62
CA GLY A 257 -5.80 9.86 -3.54
C GLY A 257 -7.20 9.51 -3.06
N PHE A 258 -7.86 10.48 -2.43
CA PHE A 258 -9.18 10.38 -1.84
C PHE A 258 -10.03 11.58 -2.29
N SER A 259 -10.25 11.69 -3.60
CA SER A 259 -10.94 12.83 -4.19
C SER A 259 -12.35 13.01 -3.61
N GLY A 260 -12.65 14.22 -3.13
CA GLY A 260 -13.90 14.52 -2.46
C GLY A 260 -14.08 13.86 -1.09
N GLY A 261 -12.98 13.34 -0.48
CA GLY A 261 -12.98 12.70 0.83
C GLY A 261 -13.39 11.23 0.81
N ASP A 262 -13.52 10.61 -0.36
CA ASP A 262 -13.96 9.20 -0.53
C ASP A 262 -15.20 8.89 0.31
N GLU A 263 -16.22 9.71 0.12
CA GLU A 263 -17.50 9.59 0.82
C GLU A 263 -18.05 8.17 0.81
N PRO A 264 -18.87 7.77 1.83
CA PRO A 264 -19.31 6.39 2.03
C PRO A 264 -19.95 5.72 0.83
N GLU A 265 -20.39 6.50 -0.15
CA GLU A 265 -21.10 6.01 -1.33
C GLU A 265 -20.21 5.82 -2.57
N GLY A 266 -18.91 5.78 -2.42
CA GLY A 266 -17.97 5.39 -3.47
C GLY A 266 -16.99 6.44 -3.93
N SER A 267 -15.76 5.99 -4.11
CA SER A 267 -14.61 6.81 -4.47
C SER A 267 -14.64 7.29 -5.92
N GLY A 268 -14.00 8.43 -6.18
CA GLY A 268 -13.83 8.99 -7.52
C GLY A 268 -15.04 9.72 -8.10
N LYS A 269 -16.10 9.97 -7.32
CA LYS A 269 -17.32 10.67 -7.79
C LYS A 269 -17.03 12.08 -8.31
N PHE A 270 -16.23 12.85 -7.59
CA PHE A 270 -15.92 14.22 -7.99
C PHE A 270 -15.14 14.26 -9.30
N ILE A 271 -14.17 13.38 -9.47
CA ILE A 271 -13.45 13.20 -10.73
C ILE A 271 -14.42 12.85 -11.85
N THR A 272 -15.31 11.87 -11.61
CA THR A 272 -16.29 11.40 -12.58
C THR A 272 -17.25 12.53 -13.01
N ALA A 273 -17.76 13.31 -12.07
CA ALA A 273 -18.63 14.45 -12.36
C ALA A 273 -17.90 15.50 -13.22
N PHE A 274 -16.65 15.80 -12.91
CA PHE A 274 -15.84 16.75 -13.68
C PHE A 274 -15.59 16.28 -15.12
N PHE A 275 -15.21 15.00 -15.31
CA PHE A 275 -14.95 14.45 -16.64
C PHE A 275 -16.22 14.25 -17.50
N ARG A 276 -17.41 14.20 -16.89
CA ARG A 276 -18.70 14.19 -17.58
C ARG A 276 -19.15 15.54 -18.10
N ASN A 277 -18.48 16.65 -17.70
CA ASN A 277 -18.74 17.93 -18.32
C ASN A 277 -18.56 17.84 -19.85
N PRO A 278 -19.53 18.34 -20.66
CA PRO A 278 -19.51 18.16 -22.11
C PRO A 278 -18.22 18.65 -22.80
N LYS A 279 -17.65 19.78 -22.36
CA LYS A 279 -16.39 20.30 -22.93
C LYS A 279 -15.24 19.33 -22.69
N ILE A 280 -15.10 18.82 -21.47
CA ILE A 280 -14.03 17.91 -21.09
C ILE A 280 -14.25 16.54 -21.75
N LYS A 281 -15.47 15.99 -21.71
CA LYS A 281 -15.84 14.74 -22.37
C LYS A 281 -15.44 14.77 -23.85
N ASN A 282 -15.80 15.84 -24.56
CA ASN A 282 -15.45 15.99 -25.97
C ASN A 282 -13.95 16.06 -26.19
N ALA A 283 -13.22 16.83 -25.38
CA ALA A 283 -11.76 16.93 -25.49
C ALA A 283 -11.05 15.59 -25.22
N VAL A 284 -11.52 14.82 -24.25
CA VAL A 284 -11.02 13.46 -23.96
C VAL A 284 -11.30 12.50 -25.12
N HIS A 285 -12.52 12.53 -25.68
CA HIS A 285 -12.86 11.70 -26.85
C HIS A 285 -12.02 12.08 -28.06
N GLU A 286 -11.77 13.37 -28.30
CA GLU A 286 -10.89 13.85 -29.36
C GLU A 286 -9.45 13.34 -29.15
N LEU A 287 -8.92 13.43 -27.93
CA LEU A 287 -7.61 12.91 -27.58
C LEU A 287 -7.50 11.42 -27.89
N LEU A 288 -8.47 10.62 -27.45
CA LEU A 288 -8.43 9.16 -27.57
C LEU A 288 -8.77 8.67 -28.99
N LYS A 289 -9.76 9.26 -29.67
CA LYS A 289 -10.27 8.75 -30.96
C LYS A 289 -9.52 9.31 -32.19
N HIS A 290 -8.94 10.51 -32.08
CA HIS A 290 -8.38 11.22 -33.24
C HIS A 290 -6.91 11.60 -33.12
N ARG A 291 -6.34 11.56 -31.91
CA ARG A 291 -4.97 12.00 -31.64
C ARG A 291 -4.06 10.91 -31.07
N ASP A 292 -4.53 9.66 -31.08
CA ASP A 292 -3.82 8.50 -30.50
C ASP A 292 -3.35 8.70 -29.06
N GLY A 293 -4.07 9.52 -28.29
CA GLY A 293 -3.72 9.83 -26.91
C GLY A 293 -3.80 8.64 -25.98
N LEU A 294 -3.13 8.74 -24.84
CA LEU A 294 -3.14 7.73 -23.79
C LEU A 294 -3.79 8.26 -22.51
N MET A 295 -4.43 7.38 -21.75
CA MET A 295 -4.87 7.66 -20.39
C MET A 295 -4.43 6.58 -19.43
N LEU A 296 -4.01 7.00 -18.23
CA LEU A 296 -3.67 6.12 -17.11
C LEU A 296 -4.44 6.56 -15.88
N GLY A 297 -5.00 5.62 -15.12
CA GLY A 297 -5.60 5.88 -13.82
C GLY A 297 -5.06 4.90 -12.78
N ILE A 298 -4.53 5.43 -11.69
CA ILE A 298 -4.01 4.61 -10.59
C ILE A 298 -4.87 4.83 -9.34
N CYS A 299 -5.27 3.74 -8.68
CA CYS A 299 -6.05 3.73 -7.43
C CYS A 299 -7.34 4.55 -7.58
N ASN A 300 -7.44 5.74 -6.98
CA ASN A 300 -8.58 6.65 -7.14
C ASN A 300 -8.83 7.04 -8.62
N GLY A 301 -7.77 7.19 -9.41
CA GLY A 301 -7.87 7.39 -10.84
C GLY A 301 -8.50 6.19 -11.57
N PHE A 302 -8.18 4.97 -11.19
CA PHE A 302 -8.81 3.78 -11.76
C PHE A 302 -10.29 3.66 -11.40
N GLN A 303 -10.65 3.99 -10.15
CA GLN A 303 -12.05 4.07 -9.72
C GLN A 303 -12.85 5.04 -10.60
N ALA A 304 -12.26 6.19 -10.92
CA ALA A 304 -12.87 7.16 -11.83
C ALA A 304 -12.98 6.64 -13.26
N LEU A 305 -11.93 6.00 -13.82
CA LEU A 305 -11.94 5.44 -15.18
C LEU A 305 -13.03 4.39 -15.36
N ILE A 306 -13.25 3.52 -14.36
CA ILE A 306 -14.35 2.54 -14.39
C ILE A 306 -15.71 3.24 -14.37
N LYS A 307 -15.93 4.18 -13.46
CA LYS A 307 -17.20 4.92 -13.36
C LYS A 307 -17.51 5.77 -14.59
N LEU A 308 -16.49 6.16 -15.34
CA LEU A 308 -16.61 6.86 -16.61
C LEU A 308 -16.88 5.92 -17.80
N GLY A 309 -16.66 4.61 -17.66
CA GLY A 309 -16.71 3.65 -18.78
C GLY A 309 -15.45 3.67 -19.66
N LEU A 310 -14.46 4.52 -19.36
CA LEU A 310 -13.20 4.60 -20.09
C LEU A 310 -12.44 3.26 -20.07
N VAL A 311 -12.52 2.55 -19.00
CA VAL A 311 -12.25 1.12 -18.94
C VAL A 311 -13.51 0.39 -18.46
N PRO A 312 -13.93 -0.67 -19.13
CA PRO A 312 -13.29 -1.36 -20.25
C PRO A 312 -13.72 -0.88 -21.66
N PHE A 313 -14.55 0.17 -21.81
CA PHE A 313 -15.22 0.46 -23.09
C PHE A 313 -14.44 1.43 -23.98
N GLY A 314 -13.49 2.20 -23.46
CA GLY A 314 -12.66 3.14 -24.22
C GLY A 314 -13.32 4.50 -24.51
N GLU A 315 -14.46 4.78 -23.90
CA GLU A 315 -15.17 6.06 -24.01
C GLU A 315 -15.96 6.39 -22.74
N ILE A 316 -16.28 7.68 -22.60
CA ILE A 316 -17.10 8.13 -21.46
C ILE A 316 -18.56 7.81 -21.75
N THR A 317 -19.10 6.84 -21.01
CA THR A 317 -20.47 6.34 -21.12
C THR A 317 -21.15 6.30 -19.75
N ASP A 318 -22.46 6.13 -19.76
CA ASP A 318 -23.20 5.87 -18.53
C ASP A 318 -23.02 4.42 -18.09
N MET A 319 -22.99 4.22 -16.77
CA MET A 319 -22.94 2.89 -16.17
C MET A 319 -24.28 2.19 -16.32
N THR A 320 -24.23 0.88 -16.55
CA THR A 320 -25.37 -0.03 -16.58
C THR A 320 -25.16 -1.15 -15.54
N ASP A 321 -26.19 -1.98 -15.34
CA ASP A 321 -26.08 -3.13 -14.41
C ASP A 321 -25.02 -4.16 -14.87
N ASP A 322 -24.70 -4.18 -16.16
CA ASP A 322 -23.64 -5.03 -16.74
C ASP A 322 -22.25 -4.39 -16.71
N SER A 323 -22.13 -3.18 -16.22
CA SER A 323 -20.83 -2.49 -16.13
C SER A 323 -20.01 -3.04 -14.94
N PRO A 324 -18.68 -3.10 -15.08
CA PRO A 324 -17.82 -3.47 -13.97
C PRO A 324 -17.79 -2.33 -12.93
N THR A 325 -17.44 -2.66 -11.71
CA THR A 325 -17.24 -1.68 -10.64
C THR A 325 -16.02 -2.00 -9.80
N LEU A 326 -15.48 -0.97 -9.16
CA LEU A 326 -14.59 -1.10 -8.01
C LEU A 326 -15.41 -0.76 -6.76
N THR A 327 -15.48 -1.70 -5.82
CA THR A 327 -16.28 -1.57 -4.61
C THR A 327 -15.44 -1.82 -3.36
N PHE A 328 -16.08 -1.80 -2.19
CA PHE A 328 -15.42 -2.00 -0.90
C PHE A 328 -14.67 -3.33 -0.83
N ASN A 329 -13.50 -3.29 -0.21
CA ASN A 329 -12.77 -4.49 0.16
C ASN A 329 -13.67 -5.39 1.01
N THR A 330 -13.63 -6.70 0.78
CA THR A 330 -14.48 -7.65 1.54
C THR A 330 -14.20 -7.62 3.04
N ILE A 331 -12.97 -7.26 3.43
CA ILE A 331 -12.61 -7.08 4.84
C ILE A 331 -13.25 -5.84 5.49
N ALA A 332 -13.98 -5.04 4.71
CA ALA A 332 -14.69 -3.83 5.16
C ALA A 332 -13.78 -2.75 5.80
N ARG A 333 -12.52 -2.69 5.42
CA ARG A 333 -11.58 -1.65 5.88
C ARG A 333 -10.48 -1.35 4.87
N HIS A 334 -9.79 -0.24 5.08
CA HIS A 334 -8.61 0.15 4.31
C HIS A 334 -7.49 -0.90 4.43
N GLN A 335 -6.88 -1.22 3.29
CA GLN A 335 -5.69 -2.06 3.19
C GLN A 335 -4.53 -1.23 2.65
N SER A 336 -3.41 -1.24 3.37
CA SER A 336 -2.17 -0.60 2.96
C SER A 336 -1.03 -1.60 3.12
N MET A 337 -0.53 -2.11 1.99
CA MET A 337 0.50 -3.16 1.98
C MET A 337 1.21 -3.25 0.63
N MET A 338 2.29 -4.00 0.57
CA MET A 338 2.91 -4.41 -0.69
C MET A 338 2.23 -5.66 -1.21
N VAL A 339 1.93 -5.69 -2.51
CA VAL A 339 1.32 -6.83 -3.21
C VAL A 339 2.15 -7.21 -4.42
N ASN A 340 2.09 -8.47 -4.81
CA ASN A 340 2.64 -8.94 -6.08
C ASN A 340 1.57 -8.91 -7.15
N THR A 341 1.91 -8.34 -8.31
CA THR A 341 1.05 -8.32 -9.49
C THR A 341 1.77 -8.95 -10.67
N ARG A 342 1.07 -9.79 -11.41
CA ARG A 342 1.55 -10.46 -12.61
C ARG A 342 1.02 -9.78 -13.84
N ILE A 343 1.84 -9.62 -14.87
CA ILE A 343 1.41 -9.17 -16.20
C ILE A 343 0.60 -10.28 -16.87
N ALA A 344 -0.68 -10.02 -17.10
CA ALA A 344 -1.61 -10.94 -17.75
C ALA A 344 -1.78 -10.64 -19.26
N SER A 345 -1.56 -9.39 -19.68
CA SER A 345 -1.62 -8.97 -21.08
C SER A 345 -0.59 -7.89 -21.36
N ASN A 346 0.10 -7.98 -22.49
CA ASN A 346 1.00 -6.94 -23.01
C ASN A 346 0.43 -6.20 -24.22
N LYS A 347 -0.88 -6.25 -24.42
CA LYS A 347 -1.60 -5.56 -25.49
C LYS A 347 -1.49 -4.03 -25.42
N SER A 348 -1.52 -3.52 -24.20
CA SER A 348 -1.51 -2.08 -23.92
C SER A 348 -0.16 -1.44 -24.23
N PRO A 349 -0.13 -0.22 -24.84
CA PRO A 349 1.08 0.58 -24.95
C PRO A 349 1.81 0.79 -23.63
N TRP A 350 1.09 0.86 -22.55
CA TRP A 350 1.65 0.98 -21.19
C TRP A 350 2.49 -0.22 -20.76
N LEU A 351 2.30 -1.39 -21.41
CA LEU A 351 2.91 -2.67 -21.05
C LEU A 351 3.81 -3.25 -22.14
N TYR A 352 4.12 -2.50 -23.19
CA TYR A 352 4.93 -2.99 -24.33
C TYR A 352 6.35 -3.46 -23.94
N GLY A 353 6.89 -2.98 -22.85
CA GLY A 353 8.19 -3.41 -22.34
C GLY A 353 8.13 -4.52 -21.29
N CYS A 354 6.95 -5.11 -21.07
CA CYS A 354 6.76 -6.21 -20.12
C CYS A 354 6.51 -7.53 -20.86
N GLU A 355 6.97 -8.63 -20.25
CA GLU A 355 6.66 -9.98 -20.72
C GLU A 355 5.45 -10.55 -19.95
N ILE A 356 4.70 -11.45 -20.59
CA ILE A 356 3.61 -12.16 -19.93
C ILE A 356 4.19 -13.01 -18.82
N GLY A 357 3.65 -12.85 -17.61
CA GLY A 357 4.14 -13.54 -16.44
C GLY A 357 5.11 -12.73 -15.58
N ASP A 358 5.62 -11.59 -16.03
CA ASP A 358 6.44 -10.71 -15.20
C ASP A 358 5.72 -10.35 -13.91
N ILE A 359 6.42 -10.48 -12.79
CA ILE A 359 5.90 -10.19 -11.45
C ILE A 359 6.52 -8.89 -10.95
N HIS A 360 5.66 -8.01 -10.47
CA HIS A 360 6.06 -6.74 -9.87
C HIS A 360 5.47 -6.58 -8.48
N THR A 361 6.28 -6.12 -7.53
CA THR A 361 5.86 -5.85 -6.16
C THR A 361 5.57 -4.36 -6.01
N VAL A 362 4.30 -4.01 -5.83
CA VAL A 362 3.83 -2.62 -5.80
C VAL A 362 3.04 -2.33 -4.53
N PRO A 363 3.08 -1.10 -3.99
CA PRO A 363 2.25 -0.73 -2.86
C PRO A 363 0.80 -0.52 -3.30
N ILE A 364 -0.13 -0.87 -2.41
CA ILE A 364 -1.54 -0.49 -2.48
C ILE A 364 -1.95 0.28 -1.23
N SER A 365 -2.99 1.11 -1.35
CA SER A 365 -3.55 1.85 -0.22
C SER A 365 -4.99 2.27 -0.55
N HIS A 366 -5.97 1.43 -0.20
CA HIS A 366 -7.38 1.66 -0.56
C HIS A 366 -8.37 0.92 0.34
N GLY A 367 -9.56 1.49 0.53
CA GLY A 367 -10.75 0.84 1.12
C GLY A 367 -11.69 0.27 0.06
N GLU A 368 -11.67 0.83 -1.15
CA GLU A 368 -12.42 0.42 -2.33
C GLU A 368 -11.48 0.06 -3.48
N GLY A 369 -11.16 -1.19 -3.64
CA GLY A 369 -10.28 -1.67 -4.72
C GLY A 369 -10.74 -3.00 -5.30
N ARG A 370 -11.88 -3.52 -4.81
CA ARG A 370 -12.42 -4.81 -5.22
C ARG A 370 -13.07 -4.70 -6.59
N PHE A 371 -12.42 -5.27 -7.60
CA PHE A 371 -12.99 -5.39 -8.93
C PHE A 371 -14.08 -6.45 -8.95
N VAL A 372 -15.25 -6.06 -9.46
CA VAL A 372 -16.43 -6.92 -9.64
C VAL A 372 -17.00 -6.68 -11.02
N ALA A 373 -17.32 -7.76 -11.74
CA ALA A 373 -17.94 -7.70 -13.06
C ALA A 373 -18.78 -8.96 -13.32
N PRO A 374 -19.80 -8.90 -14.20
CA PRO A 374 -20.51 -10.08 -14.64
C PRO A 374 -19.56 -11.11 -15.30
N PRO A 375 -19.77 -12.43 -15.11
CA PRO A 375 -18.90 -13.45 -15.70
C PRO A 375 -18.75 -13.34 -17.23
N ALA A 376 -19.80 -13.00 -17.95
CA ALA A 376 -19.76 -12.80 -19.40
C ALA A 376 -18.83 -11.64 -19.79
N LEU A 377 -18.78 -10.57 -18.99
CA LEU A 377 -17.87 -9.47 -19.22
C LEU A 377 -16.43 -9.89 -18.96
N ILE A 378 -16.16 -10.62 -17.86
CA ILE A 378 -14.81 -11.12 -17.53
C ILE A 378 -14.28 -11.99 -18.67
N GLN A 379 -15.11 -12.91 -19.18
CA GLN A 379 -14.72 -13.77 -20.30
C GLN A 379 -14.40 -12.95 -21.56
N ARG A 380 -15.18 -11.91 -21.86
CA ARG A 380 -14.89 -11.00 -22.99
C ARG A 380 -13.57 -10.27 -22.79
N LEU A 381 -13.35 -9.69 -21.60
CA LEU A 381 -12.11 -8.98 -21.26
C LEU A 381 -10.88 -9.89 -21.40
N ALA A 382 -11.00 -11.15 -20.99
CA ALA A 382 -9.95 -12.16 -21.13
C ALA A 382 -9.65 -12.45 -22.60
N ASN A 383 -10.68 -12.74 -23.39
CA ASN A 383 -10.54 -13.07 -24.82
C ASN A 383 -9.97 -11.91 -25.62
N GLU A 384 -10.30 -10.67 -25.26
CA GLU A 384 -9.84 -9.46 -25.93
C GLU A 384 -8.49 -8.94 -25.40
N GLY A 385 -7.90 -9.59 -24.37
CA GLY A 385 -6.63 -9.20 -23.77
C GLY A 385 -6.71 -7.89 -22.99
N GLN A 386 -7.88 -7.57 -22.44
CA GLN A 386 -8.11 -6.36 -21.65
C GLN A 386 -7.80 -6.53 -20.15
N ILE A 387 -7.67 -7.78 -19.65
CA ILE A 387 -7.15 -8.03 -18.31
C ILE A 387 -5.65 -7.85 -18.36
N ALA A 388 -5.18 -6.76 -17.78
CA ALA A 388 -3.79 -6.32 -17.86
C ALA A 388 -2.90 -6.96 -16.80
N THR A 389 -3.39 -6.97 -15.56
CA THR A 389 -2.63 -7.44 -14.38
C THR A 389 -3.52 -8.23 -13.42
N GLN A 390 -2.92 -9.20 -12.72
CA GLN A 390 -3.57 -9.99 -11.68
C GLN A 390 -2.74 -9.97 -10.40
N TYR A 391 -3.42 -9.99 -9.23
CA TYR A 391 -2.79 -10.25 -7.93
C TYR A 391 -2.31 -11.70 -7.87
N VAL A 392 -1.10 -11.92 -7.35
CA VAL A 392 -0.49 -13.25 -7.27
C VAL A 392 0.14 -13.49 -5.89
N ASP A 393 0.23 -14.76 -5.52
CA ASP A 393 0.96 -15.21 -4.35
C ASP A 393 2.49 -15.10 -4.54
N THR A 394 3.25 -15.60 -3.58
CA THR A 394 4.72 -15.60 -3.63
C THR A 394 5.30 -16.50 -4.72
N GLU A 395 4.52 -17.44 -5.25
CA GLU A 395 4.90 -18.38 -6.31
C GLU A 395 4.48 -17.87 -7.70
N GLY A 396 3.75 -16.74 -7.76
CA GLY A 396 3.29 -16.12 -8.99
C GLY A 396 1.95 -16.63 -9.50
N ASN A 397 1.19 -17.35 -8.68
CA ASN A 397 -0.13 -17.86 -9.05
C ASN A 397 -1.22 -16.87 -8.63
N PRO A 398 -2.21 -16.57 -9.51
CA PRO A 398 -3.38 -15.80 -9.12
C PRO A 398 -4.12 -16.44 -7.95
N THR A 399 -4.55 -15.64 -6.98
CA THR A 399 -5.13 -16.17 -5.74
C THR A 399 -6.27 -15.32 -5.19
N MET A 400 -7.21 -15.96 -4.48
CA MET A 400 -8.24 -15.29 -3.69
C MET A 400 -7.86 -15.13 -2.22
N ASP A 401 -6.66 -15.57 -1.82
CA ASP A 401 -6.17 -15.38 -0.46
C ASP A 401 -5.95 -13.88 -0.18
N ILE A 402 -6.61 -13.37 0.87
CA ILE A 402 -6.58 -11.96 1.26
C ILE A 402 -5.16 -11.42 1.55
N ARG A 403 -4.22 -12.30 1.88
CA ARG A 403 -2.82 -11.90 2.09
C ARG A 403 -2.15 -11.39 0.82
N TYR A 404 -2.64 -11.80 -0.35
CA TYR A 404 -2.08 -11.49 -1.66
C TYR A 404 -3.05 -10.74 -2.58
N ASN A 405 -4.37 -10.99 -2.42
CA ASN A 405 -5.46 -10.29 -3.08
C ASN A 405 -6.32 -9.56 -2.02
N PRO A 406 -5.80 -8.48 -1.43
CA PRO A 406 -6.33 -7.91 -0.19
C PRO A 406 -7.70 -7.26 -0.32
N ASN A 407 -8.15 -6.96 -1.52
CA ASN A 407 -9.49 -6.47 -1.81
C ASN A 407 -10.47 -7.57 -2.22
N THR A 408 -9.97 -8.79 -2.49
CA THR A 408 -10.72 -9.93 -3.02
C THR A 408 -11.38 -9.66 -4.39
N SER A 409 -10.65 -8.99 -5.27
CA SER A 409 -11.04 -8.80 -6.68
C SER A 409 -11.33 -10.15 -7.35
N VAL A 410 -12.41 -10.20 -8.13
CA VAL A 410 -12.77 -11.41 -8.88
C VAL A 410 -11.63 -11.83 -9.81
N ASP A 411 -11.36 -13.13 -9.87
CA ASP A 411 -10.25 -13.71 -10.63
C ASP A 411 -8.88 -13.02 -10.38
N ALA A 412 -8.72 -12.45 -9.20
CA ALA A 412 -7.52 -11.70 -8.80
C ALA A 412 -7.19 -10.54 -9.74
N ILE A 413 -8.14 -9.99 -10.49
CA ILE A 413 -7.93 -8.90 -11.44
C ILE A 413 -7.52 -7.63 -10.68
N GLU A 414 -6.34 -7.09 -11.02
CA GLU A 414 -5.77 -5.88 -10.42
C GLU A 414 -5.90 -4.66 -11.32
N GLY A 415 -5.82 -4.86 -12.65
CA GLY A 415 -5.92 -3.79 -13.63
C GLY A 415 -6.47 -4.26 -14.96
N ILE A 416 -7.17 -3.35 -15.65
CA ILE A 416 -7.79 -3.59 -16.96
C ILE A 416 -7.55 -2.43 -17.92
N THR A 417 -7.73 -2.69 -19.22
CA THR A 417 -7.56 -1.68 -20.28
C THR A 417 -8.82 -1.46 -21.10
N SER A 418 -8.81 -0.38 -21.91
CA SER A 418 -9.74 -0.21 -23.03
C SER A 418 -9.52 -1.26 -24.12
N PRO A 419 -10.48 -1.43 -25.09
CA PRO A 419 -10.35 -2.43 -26.15
C PRO A 419 -9.09 -2.27 -27.00
N ASP A 420 -8.62 -1.06 -27.21
CA ASP A 420 -7.38 -0.73 -27.93
C ASP A 420 -6.13 -0.66 -27.05
N GLY A 421 -6.29 -0.83 -25.73
CA GLY A 421 -5.21 -0.80 -24.74
C GLY A 421 -4.69 0.58 -24.36
N ARG A 422 -5.21 1.67 -24.94
CA ARG A 422 -4.68 3.03 -24.71
C ARG A 422 -5.11 3.66 -23.39
N VAL A 423 -6.23 3.24 -22.85
CA VAL A 423 -6.63 3.57 -21.49
C VAL A 423 -6.29 2.40 -20.57
N PHE A 424 -5.57 2.66 -19.49
CA PHE A 424 -5.19 1.64 -18.50
C PHE A 424 -5.56 2.10 -17.09
N GLY A 425 -6.22 1.24 -16.37
CA GLY A 425 -6.55 1.44 -14.94
C GLY A 425 -6.03 0.31 -14.09
N LYS A 426 -5.43 0.63 -12.94
CA LYS A 426 -4.92 -0.33 -11.96
C LYS A 426 -4.96 0.21 -10.53
N MET A 427 -4.98 -0.70 -9.54
CA MET A 427 -5.02 -0.31 -8.13
C MET A 427 -3.64 -0.06 -7.51
N GLY A 428 -2.62 -0.79 -7.95
CA GLY A 428 -1.27 -0.68 -7.41
C GLY A 428 -0.53 0.58 -7.87
N HIS A 429 0.18 1.20 -6.93
CA HIS A 429 0.89 2.47 -7.11
C HIS A 429 2.29 2.28 -7.71
N SER A 430 2.38 2.12 -9.02
CA SER A 430 3.65 1.94 -9.74
C SER A 430 4.48 3.23 -9.85
N GLU A 431 3.89 4.41 -9.56
CA GLU A 431 4.58 5.70 -9.44
C GLU A 431 5.44 5.79 -8.19
N ARG A 432 5.11 5.01 -7.15
CA ARG A 432 5.85 5.00 -5.88
C ARG A 432 7.07 4.07 -5.95
N LYS A 433 7.97 4.38 -6.86
CA LYS A 433 9.24 3.68 -7.06
C LYS A 433 10.45 4.60 -6.91
N GLY A 434 11.58 4.06 -6.48
CA GLY A 434 12.84 4.80 -6.36
C GLY A 434 13.90 4.00 -5.61
N SER A 435 15.15 4.44 -5.69
CA SER A 435 16.31 3.74 -5.14
C SER A 435 16.25 3.51 -3.63
N TYR A 436 15.45 4.32 -2.92
CA TYR A 436 15.33 4.28 -1.46
C TYR A 436 13.90 3.99 -0.97
N ILE A 437 12.95 3.77 -1.88
CA ILE A 437 11.56 3.49 -1.53
C ILE A 437 11.37 1.98 -1.42
N CYS A 438 10.79 1.51 -0.30
CA CYS A 438 10.54 0.09 -0.01
C CYS A 438 11.80 -0.79 -0.22
N LYS A 439 12.97 -0.30 0.15
CA LYS A 439 14.26 -0.95 -0.09
C LYS A 439 14.40 -2.30 0.62
N ASN A 440 13.74 -2.45 1.76
CA ASN A 440 13.70 -3.66 2.58
C ASN A 440 12.63 -4.68 2.16
N VAL A 441 11.90 -4.41 1.09
CA VAL A 441 10.90 -5.33 0.52
C VAL A 441 11.47 -5.93 -0.76
N ASP A 442 11.50 -7.24 -0.87
CA ASP A 442 11.97 -7.94 -2.05
C ASP A 442 11.03 -7.75 -3.26
N GLY A 443 11.52 -8.08 -4.44
CA GLY A 443 10.78 -8.05 -5.69
C GLY A 443 11.06 -6.83 -6.57
N ASN A 444 10.67 -6.96 -7.85
CA ASN A 444 10.81 -5.91 -8.85
C ASN A 444 9.68 -4.86 -8.67
N LYS A 445 10.05 -3.60 -8.45
CA LYS A 445 9.09 -2.50 -8.22
C LYS A 445 8.84 -1.65 -9.45
N ASP A 446 9.52 -1.95 -10.55
CA ASP A 446 9.51 -1.12 -11.76
C ASP A 446 8.79 -1.80 -12.94
N GLN A 447 7.51 -1.55 -13.08
CA GLN A 447 6.67 -2.05 -14.18
C GLN A 447 6.93 -1.37 -15.54
N LYS A 448 7.80 -0.34 -15.60
CA LYS A 448 8.11 0.43 -16.82
C LYS A 448 6.90 1.11 -17.50
N ILE A 449 5.76 1.25 -16.81
CA ILE A 449 4.54 1.78 -17.46
C ILE A 449 4.71 3.23 -17.92
N PHE A 450 5.41 4.06 -17.16
CA PHE A 450 5.63 5.47 -17.51
C PHE A 450 6.56 5.61 -18.72
N GLU A 451 7.64 4.85 -18.72
CA GLU A 451 8.60 4.78 -19.82
C GLU A 451 7.95 4.26 -21.11
N ASN A 452 7.11 3.23 -20.99
CA ASN A 452 6.38 2.66 -22.15
C ASN A 452 5.36 3.66 -22.71
N GLY A 453 4.58 4.33 -21.84
CA GLY A 453 3.62 5.35 -22.24
C GLY A 453 4.27 6.53 -22.96
N VAL A 454 5.44 6.98 -22.49
CA VAL A 454 6.21 8.05 -23.14
C VAL A 454 6.80 7.56 -24.47
N LYS A 455 7.36 6.35 -24.50
CA LYS A 455 7.95 5.74 -25.72
C LYS A 455 6.94 5.55 -26.84
N TYR A 456 5.66 5.38 -26.52
CA TYR A 456 4.59 5.26 -27.49
C TYR A 456 4.52 6.47 -28.46
N PHE A 457 4.90 7.66 -27.99
CA PHE A 457 4.94 8.90 -28.78
C PHE A 457 6.31 9.21 -29.40
N LYS A 458 7.36 8.48 -29.03
CA LYS A 458 8.72 8.63 -29.57
C LYS A 458 9.00 7.56 -30.64
#